data_8288a7e64b7eb40e8caf6e1d6a71480a
#
_entry.id   8288a7e64b7eb40e8caf6e1d6a71480a
#
_cell.length_a   1.000
_cell.length_b   1.000
_cell.length_c   1.000
_cell.angle_alpha   90.00
_cell.angle_beta   90.00
_cell.angle_gamma   90.00
#
_symmetry.space_group_name_H-M   'P 1'
#
loop_
_entity.id
_entity.type
_entity.pdbx_description
1 polymer ?
#
loop_
_entity_poly.entity_id
_entity_poly.type
_entity_poly.pdbx_seq_one_letter_code
_entity_poly.pdbx_strand_id
1 'polypeptide(L)'
;MIKSAFGLYDYSDIKKVNFEVIVWGGVINPGKYIVPEGTTLIDIISYSGIKSSEKLFGDIKLLRPKKGFNSISSNEVKSFNLEKIFLKDQNSYSIDNLLLQPGDMLIFKFEPEKTFFDYVKDVLLFVTPIASLAALIITITRTN
;
A
#
# COMPACT_ATOMS: atom_id res chain seq x y z
N MET A 1 -24.75 -3.76 14.44
CA MET A 1 -24.47 -4.70 13.33
C MET A 1 -23.10 -4.34 12.77
N ILE A 2 -22.06 -5.07 13.14
CA ILE A 2 -20.69 -4.83 12.65
C ILE A 2 -20.69 -5.36 11.22
N LYS A 3 -20.70 -4.46 10.23
CA LYS A 3 -20.43 -4.85 8.85
C LYS A 3 -19.00 -5.38 8.83
N SER A 4 -18.82 -6.68 8.56
CA SER A 4 -17.51 -7.25 8.35
C SER A 4 -16.83 -6.46 7.23
N ALA A 5 -15.69 -5.85 7.53
CA ALA A 5 -14.92 -5.06 6.57
C ALA A 5 -14.23 -5.94 5.49
N PHE A 6 -14.45 -7.25 5.55
CA PHE A 6 -13.82 -8.24 4.68
C PHE A 6 -14.87 -9.04 3.94
N GLY A 7 -14.77 -9.06 2.61
CA GLY A 7 -15.58 -9.88 1.73
C GLY A 7 -14.92 -11.23 1.41
N LEU A 8 -15.73 -12.15 0.88
CA LEU A 8 -15.28 -13.33 0.16
C LEU A 8 -15.68 -13.16 -1.30
N TYR A 9 -14.69 -13.21 -2.19
CA TYR A 9 -14.86 -13.01 -3.62
C TYR A 9 -14.44 -14.28 -4.35
N ASP A 10 -15.37 -14.89 -5.07
CA ASP A 10 -15.15 -16.15 -5.76
C ASP A 10 -14.99 -15.91 -7.27
N TYR A 11 -13.77 -16.09 -7.76
CA TYR A 11 -13.37 -16.06 -9.17
C TYR A 11 -12.86 -17.44 -9.62
N SER A 12 -13.33 -18.50 -8.99
CA SER A 12 -12.90 -19.85 -9.28
C SER A 12 -13.24 -20.29 -10.70
N ASP A 13 -12.38 -21.15 -11.27
CA ASP A 13 -12.62 -21.84 -12.53
C ASP A 13 -12.80 -23.34 -12.23
N ILE A 14 -13.93 -23.91 -12.64
CA ILE A 14 -14.25 -25.34 -12.41
C ILE A 14 -13.28 -26.31 -13.12
N LYS A 15 -12.52 -25.82 -14.10
CA LYS A 15 -11.55 -26.62 -14.88
C LYS A 15 -10.14 -26.53 -14.35
N LYS A 16 -9.89 -25.72 -13.32
CA LYS A 16 -8.56 -25.45 -12.78
C LYS A 16 -8.50 -25.72 -11.27
N VAL A 17 -7.29 -25.88 -10.78
CA VAL A 17 -7.05 -25.84 -9.34
C VAL A 17 -7.27 -24.43 -8.86
N ASN A 18 -8.11 -24.26 -7.83
CA ASN A 18 -8.39 -22.97 -7.23
C ASN A 18 -7.74 -22.87 -5.85
N PHE A 19 -7.32 -21.66 -5.47
CA PHE A 19 -6.72 -21.41 -4.17
C PHE A 19 -7.13 -20.04 -3.61
N GLU A 20 -6.89 -19.85 -2.33
CA GLU A 20 -7.20 -18.61 -1.63
C GLU A 20 -6.00 -17.67 -1.59
N VAL A 21 -6.25 -16.38 -1.82
CA VAL A 21 -5.35 -15.26 -1.54
C VAL A 21 -6.09 -14.21 -0.71
N ILE A 22 -5.33 -13.42 0.05
CA ILE A 22 -5.87 -12.36 0.90
C ILE A 22 -5.43 -11.02 0.35
N VAL A 23 -6.37 -10.07 0.23
CA VAL A 23 -6.11 -8.71 -0.21
C VAL A 23 -6.53 -7.73 0.87
N TRP A 24 -5.61 -6.87 1.29
CA TRP A 24 -5.84 -5.90 2.34
C TRP A 24 -5.28 -4.52 1.99
N GLY A 25 -5.84 -3.48 2.63
CA GLY A 25 -5.33 -2.10 2.58
C GLY A 25 -6.08 -1.21 1.62
N GLY A 26 -5.38 -0.42 0.82
CA GLY A 26 -5.91 0.61 -0.04
C GLY A 26 -6.65 0.13 -1.30
N VAL A 27 -7.50 -0.87 -1.17
CA VAL A 27 -8.33 -1.42 -2.25
C VAL A 27 -9.81 -1.12 -2.00
N ILE A 28 -10.61 -1.17 -3.06
CA ILE A 28 -12.06 -0.96 -2.99
C ILE A 28 -12.72 -2.15 -2.30
N ASN A 29 -12.27 -3.37 -2.63
CA ASN A 29 -12.84 -4.62 -2.16
C ASN A 29 -11.79 -5.43 -1.39
N PRO A 30 -11.50 -5.11 -0.10
CA PRO A 30 -10.60 -5.92 0.70
C PRO A 30 -11.28 -7.23 1.11
N GLY A 31 -10.53 -8.34 1.13
CA GLY A 31 -11.08 -9.63 1.53
C GLY A 31 -10.27 -10.82 1.08
N LYS A 32 -10.92 -11.98 1.11
CA LYS A 32 -10.46 -13.25 0.56
C LYS A 32 -10.90 -13.41 -0.88
N TYR A 33 -10.00 -13.87 -1.70
CA TYR A 33 -10.23 -14.16 -3.10
C TYR A 33 -9.95 -15.63 -3.37
N ILE A 34 -10.92 -16.34 -3.94
CA ILE A 34 -10.73 -17.69 -4.49
C ILE A 34 -10.44 -17.50 -5.97
N VAL A 35 -9.26 -17.92 -6.40
CA VAL A 35 -8.77 -17.68 -7.77
C VAL A 35 -8.18 -18.95 -8.36
N PRO A 36 -8.23 -19.12 -9.70
CA PRO A 36 -7.65 -20.27 -10.37
C PRO A 36 -6.13 -20.17 -10.45
N GLU A 37 -5.47 -21.32 -10.56
CA GLU A 37 -4.06 -21.40 -10.88
C GLU A 37 -3.75 -20.64 -12.19
N GLY A 38 -2.65 -19.87 -12.18
CA GLY A 38 -2.27 -18.97 -13.25
C GLY A 38 -2.68 -17.52 -13.02
N THR A 39 -3.43 -17.22 -11.96
CA THR A 39 -3.79 -15.84 -11.60
C THR A 39 -2.53 -15.03 -11.23
N THR A 40 -2.43 -13.84 -11.79
CA THR A 40 -1.31 -12.92 -11.59
C THR A 40 -1.60 -11.84 -10.57
N LEU A 41 -0.56 -11.11 -10.14
CA LEU A 41 -0.71 -9.91 -9.31
C LEU A 41 -1.62 -8.87 -9.98
N ILE A 42 -1.49 -8.68 -11.30
CA ILE A 42 -2.30 -7.70 -12.05
C ILE A 42 -3.77 -8.08 -12.05
N ASP A 43 -4.08 -9.38 -12.17
CA ASP A 43 -5.46 -9.84 -12.11
C ASP A 43 -6.10 -9.48 -10.77
N ILE A 44 -5.40 -9.74 -9.66
CA ILE A 44 -5.89 -9.40 -8.32
C ILE A 44 -6.04 -7.89 -8.12
N ILE A 45 -5.11 -7.08 -8.65
CA ILE A 45 -5.25 -5.62 -8.63
C ILE A 45 -6.54 -5.21 -9.35
N SER A 46 -6.81 -5.82 -10.49
CA SER A 46 -8.01 -5.54 -11.29
C SER A 46 -9.30 -5.97 -10.58
N TYR A 47 -9.29 -7.12 -9.91
CA TYR A 47 -10.46 -7.63 -9.17
C TYR A 47 -10.75 -6.85 -7.90
N SER A 48 -9.72 -6.50 -7.15
CA SER A 48 -9.87 -5.77 -5.88
C SER A 48 -10.14 -4.29 -6.06
N GLY A 49 -9.73 -3.73 -7.19
CA GLY A 49 -9.74 -2.31 -7.47
C GLY A 49 -8.82 -1.52 -6.54
N ILE A 50 -8.22 -0.46 -7.03
CA ILE A 50 -7.42 0.44 -6.21
C ILE A 50 -8.31 1.59 -5.76
N LYS A 51 -8.28 1.90 -4.48
CA LYS A 51 -8.98 3.07 -3.95
C LYS A 51 -8.25 4.32 -4.43
N SER A 52 -8.81 4.97 -5.45
CA SER A 52 -8.28 6.19 -6.01
C SER A 52 -8.46 7.35 -5.03
N SER A 53 -7.41 7.68 -4.31
CA SER A 53 -7.11 9.06 -4.01
C SER A 53 -6.05 9.47 -5.03
N GLU A 54 -6.03 10.69 -5.49
CA GLU A 54 -5.33 11.23 -6.66
C GLU A 54 -3.83 10.86 -6.87
N LYS A 55 -3.23 10.10 -5.98
CA LYS A 55 -1.94 9.44 -6.14
C LYS A 55 -2.12 7.93 -6.30
N LEU A 56 -2.13 7.50 -7.53
CA LEU A 56 -2.25 6.10 -7.96
C LEU A 56 -1.09 5.19 -7.47
N PHE A 57 -0.20 5.66 -6.60
CA PHE A 57 1.14 5.15 -6.48
C PHE A 57 1.51 4.81 -5.04
N GLY A 58 0.89 3.72 -4.55
CA GLY A 58 1.30 3.10 -3.29
C GLY A 58 2.21 1.89 -3.50
N ASP A 59 2.93 1.51 -2.48
CA ASP A 59 3.66 0.24 -2.46
C ASP A 59 2.72 -0.92 -2.16
N ILE A 60 2.85 -1.99 -2.94
CA ILE A 60 2.21 -3.27 -2.65
C ILE A 60 3.23 -4.16 -1.97
N LYS A 61 2.85 -4.77 -0.86
CA LYS A 61 3.62 -5.83 -0.23
C LYS A 61 2.95 -7.17 -0.46
N LEU A 62 3.68 -8.09 -1.08
CA LEU A 62 3.30 -9.49 -1.18
C LEU A 62 4.00 -10.27 -0.07
N LEU A 63 3.21 -10.85 0.82
CA LEU A 63 3.65 -11.81 1.83
C LEU A 63 3.36 -13.21 1.33
N ARG A 64 4.40 -14.04 1.28
CA ARG A 64 4.31 -15.46 0.90
C ARG A 64 4.85 -16.33 2.02
N PRO A 65 4.03 -16.64 3.04
CA PRO A 65 4.48 -17.37 4.20
C PRO A 65 4.75 -18.85 3.86
N LYS A 66 5.96 -19.32 4.10
CA LYS A 66 6.34 -20.73 3.89
C LYS A 66 5.88 -21.66 5.00
N LYS A 67 5.71 -21.15 6.22
CA LYS A 67 5.35 -21.93 7.43
C LYS A 67 4.15 -21.37 8.17
N GLY A 68 3.24 -20.66 7.47
CA GLY A 68 2.10 -19.97 8.08
C GLY A 68 2.48 -18.59 8.66
N PHE A 69 1.46 -17.85 9.06
CA PHE A 69 1.61 -16.45 9.49
C PHE A 69 2.30 -16.24 10.85
N ASN A 70 2.60 -17.32 11.60
CA ASN A 70 3.17 -17.22 12.94
C ASN A 70 4.68 -16.91 12.95
N SER A 71 5.37 -17.06 11.84
CA SER A 71 6.80 -16.75 11.73
C SER A 71 7.14 -16.24 10.34
N ILE A 72 6.85 -14.97 10.07
CA ILE A 72 7.17 -14.34 8.79
C ILE A 72 8.61 -13.84 8.81
N SER A 73 9.44 -14.35 7.90
CA SER A 73 10.80 -13.86 7.67
C SER A 73 10.81 -12.70 6.68
N SER A 74 11.81 -11.82 6.76
CA SER A 74 11.98 -10.71 5.82
C SER A 74 12.09 -11.16 4.34
N ASN A 75 12.59 -12.38 4.10
CA ASN A 75 12.70 -12.96 2.75
C ASN A 75 11.36 -13.41 2.17
N GLU A 76 10.30 -13.44 2.98
CA GLU A 76 8.93 -13.81 2.57
C GLU A 76 8.09 -12.60 2.19
N VAL A 77 8.66 -11.40 2.28
CA VAL A 77 8.01 -10.13 1.93
C VAL A 77 8.66 -9.54 0.69
N LYS A 78 7.89 -9.40 -0.38
CA LYS A 78 8.31 -8.67 -1.59
C LYS A 78 7.55 -7.36 -1.69
N SER A 79 8.24 -6.27 -1.98
CA SER A 79 7.62 -4.96 -2.18
C SER A 79 7.64 -4.58 -3.65
N PHE A 80 6.51 -4.08 -4.14
CA PHE A 80 6.33 -3.62 -5.51
C PHE A 80 5.83 -2.18 -5.48
N ASN A 81 6.40 -1.33 -6.31
CA ASN A 81 5.91 0.04 -6.47
C ASN A 81 5.02 0.11 -7.71
N LEU A 82 3.75 0.46 -7.52
CA LEU A 82 2.76 0.54 -8.60
C LEU A 82 3.14 1.54 -9.68
N GLU A 83 3.74 2.67 -9.31
CA GLU A 83 4.17 3.68 -10.27
C GLU A 83 5.21 3.11 -11.27
N LYS A 84 6.18 2.38 -10.73
CA LYS A 84 7.19 1.72 -11.57
C LYS A 84 6.60 0.64 -12.46
N ILE A 85 5.50 0.05 -12.01
CA ILE A 85 4.75 -0.97 -12.75
C ILE A 85 4.05 -0.37 -13.96
N PHE A 86 3.37 0.76 -13.79
CA PHE A 86 2.49 1.33 -14.82
C PHE A 86 3.13 2.44 -15.67
N LEU A 87 4.14 3.15 -15.15
CA LEU A 87 4.69 4.34 -15.81
C LEU A 87 6.08 4.16 -16.40
N LYS A 88 6.81 3.07 -16.11
CA LYS A 88 8.19 2.90 -16.57
C LYS A 88 8.28 1.94 -17.75
N ASP A 89 9.01 2.41 -18.76
CA ASP A 89 9.40 1.70 -19.98
C ASP A 89 9.76 0.23 -19.77
N GLN A 90 9.41 -0.55 -20.75
CA GLN A 90 9.42 -2.01 -20.92
C GLN A 90 10.69 -2.79 -20.51
N ASN A 91 11.71 -2.17 -19.94
CA ASN A 91 13.01 -2.82 -19.76
C ASN A 91 13.40 -3.17 -18.32
N SER A 92 12.56 -2.90 -17.29
CA SER A 92 13.08 -3.02 -15.92
C SER A 92 12.37 -3.99 -14.98
N TYR A 93 11.13 -4.38 -15.20
CA TYR A 93 10.46 -5.39 -14.37
C TYR A 93 9.40 -6.12 -15.19
N SER A 94 9.64 -7.38 -15.45
CA SER A 94 8.65 -8.33 -15.97
C SER A 94 7.64 -8.66 -14.88
N ILE A 95 6.65 -7.77 -14.68
CA ILE A 95 5.51 -8.03 -13.77
C ILE A 95 4.54 -9.01 -14.39
N ASP A 96 4.60 -9.14 -15.70
CA ASP A 96 3.75 -10.03 -16.49
C ASP A 96 3.74 -11.48 -16.01
N ASN A 97 4.65 -11.87 -15.10
CA ASN A 97 4.78 -13.23 -14.62
C ASN A 97 4.80 -13.39 -13.10
N LEU A 98 4.32 -12.41 -12.31
CA LEU A 98 4.18 -12.66 -10.89
C LEU A 98 2.91 -13.48 -10.63
N LEU A 99 3.05 -14.79 -10.78
CA LEU A 99 2.01 -15.74 -10.44
C LEU A 99 1.80 -15.76 -8.94
N LEU A 100 0.55 -15.70 -8.54
CA LEU A 100 0.16 -15.87 -7.15
C LEU A 100 0.21 -17.34 -6.75
N GLN A 101 0.39 -17.59 -5.47
CA GLN A 101 0.44 -18.92 -4.87
C GLN A 101 -0.58 -19.03 -3.74
N PRO A 102 -1.01 -20.26 -3.41
CA PRO A 102 -1.90 -20.52 -2.28
C PRO A 102 -1.39 -19.86 -1.00
N GLY A 103 -2.25 -19.11 -0.32
CA GLY A 103 -1.94 -18.42 0.93
C GLY A 103 -1.19 -17.10 0.79
N ASP A 104 -0.96 -16.60 -0.41
CA ASP A 104 -0.40 -15.26 -0.60
C ASP A 104 -1.29 -14.19 0.03
N MET A 105 -0.65 -13.20 0.66
CA MET A 105 -1.33 -12.01 1.17
C MET A 105 -0.76 -10.76 0.50
N LEU A 106 -1.64 -9.97 -0.08
CA LEU A 106 -1.34 -8.70 -0.72
C LEU A 106 -1.78 -7.55 0.19
N ILE A 107 -0.85 -6.68 0.54
CA ILE A 107 -1.11 -5.51 1.36
C ILE A 107 -0.82 -4.27 0.52
N PHE A 108 -1.87 -3.53 0.20
CA PHE A 108 -1.78 -2.26 -0.50
C PHE A 108 -1.59 -1.14 0.52
N LYS A 109 -0.41 -0.54 0.54
CA LYS A 109 -0.16 0.62 1.37
C LYS A 109 -0.86 1.83 0.79
N PHE A 110 -1.54 2.54 1.64
CA PHE A 110 -2.14 3.83 1.33
C PHE A 110 -1.27 4.90 2.00
N GLU A 111 -0.71 5.80 1.22
CA GLU A 111 -0.22 7.06 1.76
C GLU A 111 -1.37 8.05 1.68
N PRO A 112 -1.95 8.47 2.82
CA PRO A 112 -2.98 9.51 2.81
C PRO A 112 -2.37 10.76 2.19
N GLU A 113 -3.11 11.43 1.31
CA GLU A 113 -2.71 12.73 0.80
C GLU A 113 -2.50 13.68 1.97
N LYS A 114 -1.37 14.37 1.96
CA LYS A 114 -1.15 15.46 2.90
C LYS A 114 -2.20 16.52 2.61
N THR A 115 -3.11 16.71 3.54
CA THR A 115 -4.10 17.78 3.49
C THR A 115 -3.39 19.12 3.56
N PHE A 116 -3.99 20.20 3.04
CA PHE A 116 -3.47 21.56 3.20
C PHE A 116 -3.07 21.87 4.66
N PHE A 117 -3.83 21.36 5.62
CA PHE A 117 -3.52 21.49 7.05
C PHE A 117 -2.24 20.77 7.47
N ASP A 118 -1.87 19.67 6.82
CA ASP A 118 -0.61 18.97 7.11
C ASP A 118 0.59 19.78 6.60
N TYR A 119 0.46 20.41 5.43
CA TYR A 119 1.47 21.37 4.95
C TYR A 119 1.60 22.58 5.87
N VAL A 120 0.46 23.12 6.34
CA VAL A 120 0.47 24.26 7.30
C VAL A 120 1.12 23.86 8.61
N LYS A 121 0.85 22.67 9.15
CA LYS A 121 1.53 22.17 10.35
C LYS A 121 3.03 22.02 10.14
N ASP A 122 3.45 21.43 9.03
CA ASP A 122 4.88 21.26 8.71
C ASP A 122 5.57 22.63 8.64
N VAL A 123 4.97 23.64 8.00
CA VAL A 123 5.49 25.01 7.94
C VAL A 123 5.57 25.66 9.33
N LEU A 124 4.52 25.54 10.14
CA LEU A 124 4.47 26.10 11.49
C LEU A 124 5.54 25.48 12.41
N LEU A 125 5.84 24.19 12.26
CA LEU A 125 6.90 23.52 13.03
C LEU A 125 8.29 24.11 12.74
N PHE A 126 8.52 24.63 11.54
CA PHE A 126 9.79 25.28 11.18
C PHE A 126 9.80 26.77 11.52
N VAL A 127 8.67 27.47 11.42
CA VAL A 127 8.59 28.94 11.63
C VAL A 127 8.59 29.29 13.11
N THR A 128 7.96 28.51 13.97
CA THR A 128 7.85 28.78 15.41
C THR A 128 9.20 28.91 16.14
N PRO A 129 10.19 28.01 15.97
CA PRO A 129 11.47 28.16 16.63
C PRO A 129 12.26 29.39 16.11
N ILE A 130 12.13 29.72 14.82
CA ILE A 130 12.79 30.88 14.22
C ILE A 130 12.21 32.20 14.78
N ALA A 131 10.88 32.30 14.90
CA ALA A 131 10.21 33.44 15.49
C ALA A 131 10.58 33.64 16.97
N SER A 132 10.72 32.55 17.73
CA SER A 132 11.14 32.58 19.12
C SER A 132 12.56 33.09 19.29
N LEU A 133 13.51 32.68 18.45
CA LEU A 133 14.89 33.17 18.43
C LEU A 133 14.97 34.64 18.06
N ALA A 134 14.21 35.08 17.05
CA ALA A 134 14.17 36.51 16.67
C ALA A 134 13.63 37.37 17.80
N ALA A 135 12.56 36.96 18.49
CA ALA A 135 12.01 37.65 19.64
C ALA A 135 13.04 37.78 20.79
N LEU A 136 13.81 36.70 21.05
CA LEU A 136 14.85 36.67 22.06
C LEU A 136 15.98 37.70 21.75
N ILE A 137 16.42 37.72 20.50
CA ILE A 137 17.47 38.67 20.03
C ILE A 137 16.99 40.12 20.17
N ILE A 138 15.75 40.42 19.76
CA ILE A 138 15.18 41.77 19.89
C ILE A 138 15.08 42.19 21.36
N THR A 139 14.73 41.28 22.26
CA THR A 139 14.65 41.57 23.71
C THR A 139 16.02 41.88 24.28
N ILE A 140 17.07 41.13 23.93
CA ILE A 140 18.43 41.34 24.40
C ILE A 140 19.02 42.67 23.88
N THR A 141 18.75 43.02 22.62
CA THR A 141 19.24 44.26 22.03
C THR A 141 18.52 45.52 22.54
N ARG A 142 17.32 45.40 23.12
CA ARG A 142 16.57 46.52 23.69
C ARG A 142 16.91 46.82 25.15
N THR A 143 17.53 45.84 25.85
CA THR A 143 17.91 45.97 27.27
C THR A 143 19.36 46.45 27.49
N ASN A 144 20.13 46.67 26.42
CA ASN A 144 21.43 47.34 26.43
C ASN A 144 21.31 48.76 25.83
#